data_9b2dffd4ed0241e7a493ee79745d3fff
#
_entry.id   9b2dffd4ed0241e7a493ee79745d3fff
#
_cell.length_a   1.000
_cell.length_b   1.000
_cell.length_c   1.000
_cell.angle_alpha   90.00
_cell.angle_beta   90.00
_cell.angle_gamma   90.00
#
_symmetry.space_group_name_H-M   'P 1'
#
loop_
_entity.id
_entity.type
_entity.pdbx_description
1 polymer ?
#
loop_
_entity_poly.entity_id
_entity_poly.type
_entity_poly.pdbx_seq_one_letter_code
_entity_poly.pdbx_strand_id
1 'polypeptide(L)'
;MKMKRNHIIHLSFRTKRRRFFAMCWTTILTFLFLLPSCITEDVPDNTPMGNFEALWQIIDNKYCFFEYKNKEYGLDWDEVYRRYKNKISSEMTDKELFQVLANMLNELRDGHVNLIANHETSQYRTWYDDYPANFIDTIQRIYLQKDYVSTAGIKYQIWEDNIAYVYYESFSSGLGEANLDQVLNELSICDGLILDVRNNGGGMLTLAERLAARFTNKKILTGYISYKTGKGRHGFSSPEPIYLEPATDRVRWQKPVAVLTNRRSFSSTNDFVSKMRQLPKVVIIGDKTGGGSGLPFSSELPNGWSV
;
A
#
# COMPACT_ATOMS: atom_id res chain seq x y z
N MET A 1 21.65 14.89 -91.33
CA MET A 1 22.95 14.76 -90.63
C MET A 1 23.20 16.05 -89.89
N LYS A 2 23.13 16.08 -88.62
CA LYS A 2 23.31 17.11 -87.58
C LYS A 2 22.10 17.11 -86.62
N MET A 3 22.32 16.60 -85.45
CA MET A 3 21.94 17.27 -84.20
C MET A 3 22.04 16.23 -83.06
N LYS A 4 23.03 16.37 -82.24
CA LYS A 4 23.06 15.84 -80.85
C LYS A 4 24.21 16.52 -80.12
N ARG A 5 23.95 17.65 -79.50
CA ARG A 5 24.77 18.22 -78.44
C ARG A 5 23.97 19.38 -77.83
N ASN A 6 23.16 19.10 -76.75
CA ASN A 6 22.71 20.18 -75.88
C ASN A 6 21.87 19.64 -74.64
N HIS A 7 22.09 18.40 -74.17
CA HIS A 7 21.28 17.93 -73.03
C HIS A 7 22.08 17.52 -71.78
N ILE A 8 23.41 17.71 -71.74
CA ILE A 8 24.22 17.18 -70.61
C ILE A 8 24.53 18.22 -69.51
N ILE A 9 24.39 19.52 -69.78
CA ILE A 9 24.84 20.56 -68.84
C ILE A 9 23.76 20.92 -67.77
N HIS A 10 22.48 20.70 -68.03
CA HIS A 10 21.43 21.08 -67.09
C HIS A 10 21.17 20.05 -65.95
N LEU A 11 21.61 18.78 -66.04
CA LEU A 11 21.42 17.76 -65.01
C LEU A 11 22.49 17.85 -63.89
N SER A 12 23.65 18.39 -64.14
CA SER A 12 24.74 18.48 -63.15
C SER A 12 24.50 19.53 -62.07
N PHE A 13 23.79 20.62 -62.36
CA PHE A 13 23.50 21.67 -61.35
C PHE A 13 22.36 21.32 -60.38
N ARG A 14 21.36 20.51 -60.81
CA ARG A 14 20.25 20.09 -59.93
C ARG A 14 20.67 19.04 -58.93
N THR A 15 21.61 18.16 -59.26
CA THR A 15 22.11 17.11 -58.34
C THR A 15 23.04 17.64 -57.26
N LYS A 16 23.88 18.66 -57.56
CA LYS A 16 24.74 19.31 -56.56
C LYS A 16 23.94 20.11 -55.54
N ARG A 17 22.88 20.81 -55.96
CA ARG A 17 22.01 21.58 -55.04
C ARG A 17 21.19 20.67 -54.12
N ARG A 18 20.71 19.52 -54.61
CA ARG A 18 20.01 18.53 -53.78
C ARG A 18 20.93 17.83 -52.75
N ARG A 19 22.19 17.56 -53.12
CA ARG A 19 23.17 16.98 -52.19
C ARG A 19 23.61 17.99 -51.12
N PHE A 20 23.71 19.26 -51.45
CA PHE A 20 24.02 20.30 -50.45
C PHE A 20 22.87 20.53 -49.47
N PHE A 21 21.63 20.56 -49.92
CA PHE A 21 20.46 20.64 -49.02
C PHE A 21 20.30 19.38 -48.17
N ALA A 22 20.50 18.17 -48.69
CA ALA A 22 20.45 16.94 -47.94
C ALA A 22 21.56 16.88 -46.87
N MET A 23 22.76 17.39 -47.18
CA MET A 23 23.87 17.42 -46.21
C MET A 23 23.68 18.47 -45.13
N CYS A 24 23.05 19.62 -45.42
CA CYS A 24 22.66 20.59 -44.38
C CYS A 24 21.53 20.08 -43.49
N TRP A 25 20.57 19.32 -44.00
CA TRP A 25 19.50 18.72 -43.20
C TRP A 25 20.01 17.60 -42.32
N THR A 26 20.94 16.76 -42.75
CA THR A 26 21.55 15.72 -41.94
C THR A 26 22.44 16.30 -40.85
N THR A 27 23.18 17.38 -41.07
CA THR A 27 23.95 18.07 -40.01
C THR A 27 23.07 18.78 -38.99
N ILE A 28 21.95 19.38 -39.40
CA ILE A 28 21.00 20.00 -38.47
C ILE A 28 20.29 18.92 -37.64
N LEU A 29 19.91 17.78 -38.24
CA LEU A 29 19.28 16.68 -37.52
C LEU A 29 20.24 16.03 -36.52
N THR A 30 21.53 15.89 -36.82
CA THR A 30 22.55 15.35 -35.90
C THR A 30 22.85 16.32 -34.76
N PHE A 31 22.75 17.63 -34.97
CA PHE A 31 22.97 18.63 -33.92
C PHE A 31 21.80 18.72 -32.94
N LEU A 32 20.57 18.37 -33.35
CA LEU A 32 19.40 18.29 -32.46
C LEU A 32 19.46 17.09 -31.50
N PHE A 33 20.21 16.03 -31.82
CA PHE A 33 20.41 14.87 -30.94
C PHE A 33 21.59 15.02 -29.96
N LEU A 34 22.36 16.10 -30.06
CA LEU A 34 23.51 16.37 -29.20
C LEU A 34 23.24 17.41 -28.12
N LEU A 35 21.97 17.81 -27.95
CA LEU A 35 21.62 18.56 -26.73
C LEU A 35 21.68 17.55 -25.59
N PRO A 36 22.70 17.60 -24.72
CA PRO A 36 22.64 16.84 -23.50
C PRO A 36 21.45 17.40 -22.72
N SER A 37 20.38 16.61 -22.60
CA SER A 37 19.37 16.83 -21.59
C SER A 37 20.05 16.53 -20.26
N CYS A 38 20.87 17.48 -19.77
CA CYS A 38 21.20 17.52 -18.36
C CYS A 38 19.91 17.86 -17.60
N ILE A 39 19.06 16.85 -17.39
CA ILE A 39 18.21 16.85 -16.23
C ILE A 39 19.20 16.62 -15.09
N THR A 40 19.71 17.68 -14.49
CA THR A 40 20.26 17.61 -13.15
C THR A 40 19.06 17.29 -12.27
N GLU A 41 18.85 16.01 -11.98
CA GLU A 41 18.11 15.67 -10.78
C GLU A 41 18.94 16.25 -9.64
N ASP A 42 18.40 17.25 -8.96
CA ASP A 42 18.95 17.71 -7.68
C ASP A 42 18.83 16.51 -6.71
N VAL A 43 19.88 15.67 -6.72
CA VAL A 43 19.99 14.59 -5.73
C VAL A 43 20.28 15.30 -4.41
N PRO A 44 19.38 15.23 -3.43
CA PRO A 44 19.61 15.84 -2.12
C PRO A 44 20.93 15.33 -1.56
N ASP A 45 21.73 16.23 -1.00
CA ASP A 45 23.01 15.89 -0.41
C ASP A 45 22.82 15.13 0.92
N ASN A 46 23.83 14.39 1.36
CA ASN A 46 23.81 13.67 2.63
C ASN A 46 24.15 14.59 3.81
N THR A 47 23.48 15.73 3.90
CA THR A 47 23.50 16.62 5.06
C THR A 47 22.20 16.45 5.87
N PRO A 48 22.14 16.90 7.12
CA PRO A 48 20.91 16.91 7.90
C PRO A 48 19.76 17.62 7.14
N MET A 49 20.02 18.75 6.49
CA MET A 49 19.03 19.48 5.70
C MET A 49 18.65 18.73 4.43
N GLY A 50 19.62 18.13 3.71
CA GLY A 50 19.35 17.33 2.51
C GLY A 50 18.49 16.12 2.81
N ASN A 51 18.73 15.40 3.90
CA ASN A 51 17.88 14.28 4.33
C ASN A 51 16.47 14.73 4.74
N PHE A 52 16.34 15.88 5.40
CA PHE A 52 15.05 16.47 5.73
C PHE A 52 14.25 16.82 4.46
N GLU A 53 14.86 17.52 3.51
CA GLU A 53 14.22 17.90 2.24
C GLU A 53 13.82 16.67 1.42
N ALA A 54 14.69 15.66 1.35
CA ALA A 54 14.42 14.41 0.69
C ALA A 54 13.19 13.70 1.30
N LEU A 55 13.17 13.56 2.63
CA LEU A 55 12.06 12.93 3.34
C LEU A 55 10.74 13.67 3.09
N TRP A 56 10.75 15.01 3.24
CA TRP A 56 9.56 15.81 3.02
C TRP A 56 9.03 15.65 1.59
N GLN A 57 9.90 15.71 0.57
CA GLN A 57 9.54 15.53 -0.84
C GLN A 57 9.00 14.13 -1.14
N ILE A 58 9.60 13.08 -0.57
CA ILE A 58 9.13 11.70 -0.71
C ILE A 58 7.68 11.60 -0.21
N ILE A 59 7.42 12.09 0.97
CA ILE A 59 6.08 12.06 1.58
C ILE A 59 5.11 12.95 0.79
N ASP A 60 5.49 14.18 0.47
CA ASP A 60 4.67 15.13 -0.29
C ASP A 60 4.21 14.55 -1.63
N ASN A 61 5.10 13.85 -2.32
CA ASN A 61 4.79 13.26 -3.63
C ASN A 61 4.04 11.93 -3.56
N LYS A 62 4.26 11.12 -2.52
CA LYS A 62 3.79 9.72 -2.51
C LYS A 62 2.67 9.44 -1.51
N TYR A 63 2.60 10.15 -0.38
CA TYR A 63 1.56 9.92 0.61
C TYR A 63 0.18 10.30 0.05
N CYS A 64 -0.81 9.41 0.22
CA CYS A 64 -2.10 9.56 -0.45
C CYS A 64 -3.25 10.06 0.45
N PHE A 65 -3.03 10.24 1.76
CA PHE A 65 -4.11 10.56 2.70
C PHE A 65 -4.09 11.99 3.25
N PHE A 66 -3.38 12.94 2.64
CA PHE A 66 -3.30 14.32 3.13
C PHE A 66 -4.67 14.98 3.29
N GLU A 67 -5.55 14.86 2.29
CA GLU A 67 -6.90 15.44 2.36
C GLU A 67 -7.71 14.82 3.51
N TYR A 68 -7.64 13.50 3.67
CA TYR A 68 -8.28 12.79 4.78
C TYR A 68 -7.75 13.28 6.14
N LYS A 69 -6.42 13.37 6.31
CA LYS A 69 -5.79 13.83 7.55
C LYS A 69 -6.08 15.31 7.86
N ASN A 70 -6.13 16.13 6.83
CA ASN A 70 -6.56 17.53 6.99
C ASN A 70 -8.01 17.62 7.48
N LYS A 71 -8.92 16.84 6.90
CA LYS A 71 -10.33 16.81 7.31
C LYS A 71 -10.53 16.26 8.73
N GLU A 72 -9.77 15.22 9.11
CA GLU A 72 -9.92 14.55 10.40
C GLU A 72 -9.39 15.36 11.59
N TYR A 73 -8.26 16.05 11.42
CA TYR A 73 -7.61 16.78 12.52
C TYR A 73 -6.81 18.02 12.08
N GLY A 74 -7.07 18.54 10.88
CA GLY A 74 -6.51 19.80 10.43
C GLY A 74 -5.04 19.75 10.03
N LEU A 75 -4.51 18.59 9.58
CA LEU A 75 -3.11 18.47 9.13
C LEU A 75 -2.84 19.44 7.99
N ASP A 76 -1.91 20.36 8.21
CA ASP A 76 -1.29 21.21 7.19
C ASP A 76 0.16 20.78 6.99
N TRP A 77 0.45 20.07 5.90
CA TRP A 77 1.78 19.52 5.64
C TRP A 77 2.83 20.60 5.33
N ASP A 78 2.40 21.77 4.81
CA ASP A 78 3.30 22.92 4.60
C ASP A 78 3.66 23.61 5.91
N GLU A 79 2.74 23.64 6.87
CA GLU A 79 3.03 24.11 8.22
C GLU A 79 3.98 23.14 8.95
N VAL A 80 3.78 21.83 8.79
CA VAL A 80 4.68 20.80 9.31
C VAL A 80 6.10 21.02 8.75
N TYR A 81 6.23 21.25 7.44
CA TYR A 81 7.52 21.57 6.82
C TYR A 81 8.21 22.75 7.51
N ARG A 82 7.54 23.90 7.62
CA ARG A 82 8.10 25.09 8.23
C ARG A 82 8.54 24.86 9.67
N ARG A 83 7.72 24.18 10.46
CA ARG A 83 7.98 23.86 11.87
C ARG A 83 9.21 22.96 12.04
N TYR A 84 9.34 21.94 11.21
CA TYR A 84 10.42 20.96 11.33
C TYR A 84 11.71 21.45 10.67
N LYS A 85 11.65 22.18 9.57
CA LYS A 85 12.82 22.80 8.94
C LYS A 85 13.61 23.69 9.93
N ASN A 86 12.90 24.47 10.74
CA ASN A 86 13.51 25.32 11.76
C ASN A 86 14.22 24.55 12.89
N LYS A 87 14.03 23.24 12.99
CA LYS A 87 14.70 22.37 13.97
C LYS A 87 15.98 21.73 13.42
N ILE A 88 16.23 21.84 12.12
CA ILE A 88 17.41 21.23 11.48
C ILE A 88 18.62 22.14 11.64
N SER A 89 19.72 21.58 12.10
CA SER A 89 21.04 22.22 12.19
C SER A 89 22.08 21.36 11.49
N SER A 90 23.13 21.98 10.94
CA SER A 90 24.28 21.30 10.35
C SER A 90 25.08 20.44 11.35
N GLU A 91 24.99 20.77 12.63
CA GLU A 91 25.75 20.13 13.72
C GLU A 91 25.02 18.95 14.36
N MET A 92 23.81 18.59 13.84
CA MET A 92 23.04 17.46 14.37
C MET A 92 23.76 16.14 14.21
N THR A 93 23.73 15.35 15.28
CA THR A 93 24.09 13.94 15.24
C THR A 93 22.98 13.15 14.51
N ASP A 94 23.31 11.95 13.99
CA ASP A 94 22.34 11.05 13.37
C ASP A 94 21.13 10.75 14.27
N LYS A 95 21.37 10.61 15.57
CA LYS A 95 20.28 10.36 16.54
C LYS A 95 19.34 11.56 16.68
N GLU A 96 19.86 12.77 16.73
CA GLU A 96 19.06 13.99 16.81
C GLU A 96 18.26 14.20 15.50
N LEU A 97 18.92 14.00 14.37
CA LEU A 97 18.25 14.05 13.06
C LEU A 97 17.14 13.01 12.98
N PHE A 98 17.41 11.74 13.34
CA PHE A 98 16.39 10.67 13.34
C PHE A 98 15.18 11.08 14.16
N GLN A 99 15.37 11.61 15.37
CA GLN A 99 14.29 12.01 16.24
C GLN A 99 13.44 13.14 15.64
N VAL A 100 14.06 14.11 14.99
CA VAL A 100 13.34 15.22 14.32
C VAL A 100 12.52 14.69 13.14
N LEU A 101 13.13 13.86 12.29
CA LEU A 101 12.45 13.27 11.12
C LEU A 101 11.31 12.31 11.52
N ALA A 102 11.54 11.48 12.52
CA ALA A 102 10.54 10.59 13.09
C ALA A 102 9.32 11.35 13.65
N ASN A 103 9.58 12.44 14.40
CA ASN A 103 8.52 13.28 14.93
C ASN A 103 7.72 13.99 13.81
N MET A 104 8.41 14.40 12.73
CA MET A 104 7.72 14.94 11.53
C MET A 104 6.77 13.93 10.91
N LEU A 105 7.20 12.69 10.73
CA LEU A 105 6.37 11.61 10.18
C LEU A 105 5.19 11.26 11.09
N ASN A 106 5.36 11.32 12.39
CA ASN A 106 4.30 11.04 13.37
C ASN A 106 3.15 12.05 13.32
N GLU A 107 3.35 13.24 12.74
CA GLU A 107 2.25 14.19 12.47
C GLU A 107 1.21 13.60 11.51
N LEU A 108 1.58 12.65 10.67
CA LEU A 108 0.66 11.95 9.76
C LEU A 108 -0.28 10.99 10.50
N ARG A 109 0.02 10.62 11.74
CA ARG A 109 -0.78 9.68 12.54
C ARG A 109 -1.16 8.42 11.76
N ASP A 110 -0.16 7.79 11.13
CA ASP A 110 -0.36 6.64 10.24
C ASP A 110 0.62 5.51 10.58
N GLY A 111 0.08 4.32 10.89
CA GLY A 111 0.86 3.16 11.28
C GLY A 111 1.70 2.54 10.14
N HIS A 112 1.43 2.92 8.87
CA HIS A 112 2.24 2.49 7.73
C HIS A 112 3.42 3.43 7.42
N VAL A 113 3.45 4.63 8.02
CA VAL A 113 4.56 5.57 7.82
C VAL A 113 5.63 5.33 8.87
N ASN A 114 6.77 4.79 8.44
CA ASN A 114 7.87 4.38 9.31
C ASN A 114 9.16 5.05 8.84
N LEU A 115 10.07 5.34 9.78
CA LEU A 115 11.45 5.68 9.49
C LEU A 115 12.33 4.60 10.09
N ILE A 116 13.23 4.03 9.29
CA ILE A 116 14.08 2.92 9.66
C ILE A 116 15.55 3.32 9.44
N ALA A 117 16.33 3.33 10.50
CA ALA A 117 17.77 3.45 10.49
C ALA A 117 18.41 2.18 11.07
N ASN A 118 19.72 2.01 10.91
CA ASN A 118 20.43 0.84 11.43
C ASN A 118 20.34 0.69 12.96
N HIS A 119 20.11 1.78 13.67
CA HIS A 119 20.12 1.84 15.13
C HIS A 119 18.73 2.05 15.74
N GLU A 120 17.71 2.46 14.96
CA GLU A 120 16.38 2.81 15.47
C GLU A 120 15.31 2.66 14.40
N THR A 121 14.08 2.37 14.84
CA THR A 121 12.88 2.36 13.99
C THR A 121 11.80 3.19 14.66
N SER A 122 11.22 4.13 13.94
CA SER A 122 10.06 4.91 14.36
C SER A 122 8.79 4.42 13.70
N GLN A 123 7.72 4.30 14.49
CA GLN A 123 6.38 3.93 14.05
C GLN A 123 5.32 4.63 14.91
N TYR A 124 4.30 5.19 14.28
CA TYR A 124 3.15 5.72 15.01
C TYR A 124 2.26 4.58 15.54
N ARG A 125 2.00 4.56 16.86
CA ARG A 125 1.26 3.47 17.54
C ARG A 125 0.07 3.94 18.38
N THR A 126 -0.10 5.24 18.61
CA THR A 126 -1.12 5.76 19.54
C THR A 126 -2.55 5.43 19.13
N TRP A 127 -2.79 5.05 17.85
CA TRP A 127 -4.09 4.63 17.37
C TRP A 127 -4.61 3.32 18.04
N TYR A 128 -3.74 2.56 18.68
CA TYR A 128 -4.14 1.39 19.47
C TYR A 128 -3.59 1.40 20.90
N ASP A 129 -2.44 2.01 21.17
CA ASP A 129 -1.82 2.01 22.51
C ASP A 129 -2.65 2.83 23.52
N ASP A 130 -3.36 3.86 23.06
CA ASP A 130 -4.21 4.73 23.88
C ASP A 130 -5.62 4.14 24.17
N TYR A 131 -5.88 2.89 23.73
CA TYR A 131 -7.20 2.27 23.82
C TYR A 131 -7.16 0.89 24.45
N PRO A 132 -8.27 0.43 25.08
CA PRO A 132 -8.37 -0.94 25.58
C PRO A 132 -8.12 -1.98 24.50
N ALA A 133 -7.27 -2.95 24.76
CA ALA A 133 -6.88 -3.96 23.77
C ALA A 133 -8.02 -4.89 23.36
N ASN A 134 -9.08 -5.05 24.16
CA ASN A 134 -10.19 -6.01 24.05
C ASN A 134 -9.77 -7.43 23.61
N PHE A 135 -8.57 -7.84 23.97
CA PHE A 135 -8.00 -9.14 23.67
C PHE A 135 -7.10 -9.58 24.82
N ILE A 136 -7.34 -10.77 25.31
CA ILE A 136 -6.56 -11.39 26.39
C ILE A 136 -6.21 -12.81 25.94
N ASP A 137 -4.91 -13.11 25.79
CA ASP A 137 -4.40 -14.40 25.29
C ASP A 137 -4.93 -15.61 26.08
N THR A 138 -5.03 -15.50 27.39
CA THR A 138 -5.54 -16.59 28.23
C THR A 138 -7.01 -16.87 27.95
N ILE A 139 -7.84 -15.85 27.72
CA ILE A 139 -9.25 -16.01 27.33
C ILE A 139 -9.37 -16.60 25.94
N GLN A 140 -8.58 -16.13 25.00
CA GLN A 140 -8.57 -16.65 23.63
C GLN A 140 -8.20 -18.16 23.62
N ARG A 141 -7.24 -18.59 24.45
CA ARG A 141 -6.88 -20.01 24.61
C ARG A 141 -8.02 -20.86 25.22
N ILE A 142 -8.85 -20.28 26.10
CA ILE A 142 -10.05 -20.95 26.60
C ILE A 142 -11.04 -21.19 25.46
N TYR A 143 -11.23 -20.25 24.56
CA TYR A 143 -12.11 -20.42 23.38
C TYR A 143 -11.60 -21.49 22.41
N LEU A 144 -10.30 -21.57 22.21
CA LEU A 144 -9.67 -22.63 21.39
C LEU A 144 -9.69 -24.00 22.06
N GLN A 145 -9.74 -24.07 23.41
CA GLN A 145 -9.59 -25.30 24.18
C GLN A 145 -8.20 -25.96 23.99
N LYS A 146 -8.00 -27.21 24.45
CA LYS A 146 -6.68 -27.87 24.37
C LYS A 146 -6.45 -28.64 23.09
N ASP A 147 -7.51 -29.08 22.46
CA ASP A 147 -7.55 -29.99 21.31
C ASP A 147 -7.93 -29.28 19.98
N TYR A 148 -7.70 -27.96 19.93
CA TYR A 148 -7.94 -27.21 18.70
C TYR A 148 -7.10 -27.73 17.53
N VAL A 149 -7.63 -27.61 16.33
CA VAL A 149 -6.92 -27.88 15.09
C VAL A 149 -6.19 -26.66 14.58
N SER A 150 -4.99 -26.84 14.02
CA SER A 150 -4.21 -25.75 13.43
C SER A 150 -3.72 -26.11 12.02
N THR A 151 -3.97 -25.23 11.05
CA THR A 151 -3.48 -25.38 9.67
C THR A 151 -3.20 -24.00 9.04
N ALA A 152 -2.02 -23.82 8.44
CA ALA A 152 -1.63 -22.62 7.71
C ALA A 152 -1.94 -21.28 8.44
N GLY A 153 -1.74 -21.25 9.77
CA GLY A 153 -1.99 -20.07 10.60
C GLY A 153 -3.43 -19.89 11.09
N ILE A 154 -4.36 -20.71 10.59
CA ILE A 154 -5.72 -20.81 11.15
C ILE A 154 -5.72 -21.78 12.33
N LYS A 155 -6.30 -21.37 13.46
CA LYS A 155 -6.59 -22.21 14.62
C LYS A 155 -8.09 -22.25 14.82
N TYR A 156 -8.68 -23.43 14.99
CA TYR A 156 -10.13 -23.54 15.12
C TYR A 156 -10.56 -24.67 16.05
N GLN A 157 -11.76 -24.50 16.61
CA GLN A 157 -12.45 -25.43 17.48
C GLN A 157 -13.96 -25.39 17.20
N ILE A 158 -14.62 -26.52 17.32
CA ILE A 158 -16.09 -26.62 17.29
C ILE A 158 -16.58 -26.71 18.70
N TRP A 159 -17.44 -25.80 19.13
CA TRP A 159 -18.03 -25.79 20.47
C TRP A 159 -19.23 -26.73 20.55
N GLU A 160 -19.62 -27.08 21.76
CA GLU A 160 -20.71 -28.02 22.03
C GLU A 160 -22.08 -27.57 21.47
N ASP A 161 -22.28 -26.28 21.27
CA ASP A 161 -23.46 -25.67 20.66
C ASP A 161 -23.44 -25.57 19.14
N ASN A 162 -22.56 -26.32 18.49
CA ASN A 162 -22.32 -26.31 17.05
C ASN A 162 -21.89 -24.97 16.47
N ILE A 163 -21.24 -24.12 17.24
CA ILE A 163 -20.61 -22.89 16.75
C ILE A 163 -19.12 -23.16 16.52
N ALA A 164 -18.64 -22.80 15.33
CA ALA A 164 -17.22 -22.82 15.04
C ALA A 164 -16.55 -21.54 15.58
N TYR A 165 -15.46 -21.68 16.33
CA TYR A 165 -14.57 -20.59 16.66
C TYR A 165 -13.29 -20.74 15.86
N VAL A 166 -12.95 -19.72 15.07
CA VAL A 166 -11.77 -19.67 14.21
C VAL A 166 -10.94 -18.44 14.59
N TYR A 167 -9.69 -18.64 14.95
CA TYR A 167 -8.73 -17.57 15.18
C TYR A 167 -7.71 -17.54 14.05
N TYR A 168 -7.53 -16.37 13.43
CA TYR A 168 -6.57 -16.16 12.37
C TYR A 168 -5.67 -14.96 12.67
N GLU A 169 -4.43 -15.26 13.02
CA GLU A 169 -3.50 -14.32 13.64
C GLU A 169 -2.83 -13.37 12.64
N SER A 170 -2.63 -13.79 11.39
CA SER A 170 -1.87 -12.99 10.41
C SER A 170 -2.15 -13.42 8.98
N PHE A 171 -2.26 -12.46 8.07
CA PHE A 171 -2.25 -12.69 6.63
C PHE A 171 -0.83 -12.81 6.05
N SER A 172 0.20 -12.98 6.87
CA SER A 172 1.59 -13.19 6.45
C SER A 172 1.93 -14.67 6.23
N SER A 173 1.14 -15.60 6.75
CA SER A 173 1.31 -17.04 6.55
C SER A 173 0.65 -17.53 5.26
N GLY A 174 1.25 -18.56 4.61
CA GLY A 174 0.78 -19.09 3.34
C GLY A 174 -0.53 -19.88 3.42
N LEU A 175 -1.66 -19.19 3.57
CA LEU A 175 -2.99 -19.78 3.56
C LEU A 175 -3.39 -20.20 2.14
N GLY A 176 -3.28 -21.50 1.84
CA GLY A 176 -3.64 -22.09 0.54
C GLY A 176 -5.13 -22.34 0.39
N GLU A 177 -5.58 -22.53 -0.86
CA GLU A 177 -6.97 -22.88 -1.17
C GLU A 177 -7.37 -24.23 -0.52
N ALA A 178 -6.49 -25.23 -0.57
CA ALA A 178 -6.75 -26.53 0.03
C ALA A 178 -6.90 -26.48 1.56
N ASN A 179 -6.13 -25.61 2.23
CA ASN A 179 -6.28 -25.42 3.69
C ASN A 179 -7.66 -24.84 4.02
N LEU A 180 -8.13 -23.84 3.23
CA LEU A 180 -9.46 -23.26 3.41
C LEU A 180 -10.56 -24.28 3.09
N ASP A 181 -10.42 -25.09 2.03
CA ASP A 181 -11.39 -26.15 1.71
C ASP A 181 -11.48 -27.16 2.84
N GLN A 182 -10.35 -27.58 3.40
CA GLN A 182 -10.32 -28.49 4.55
C GLN A 182 -11.05 -27.88 5.76
N VAL A 183 -10.66 -26.69 6.18
CA VAL A 183 -11.25 -26.01 7.35
C VAL A 183 -12.76 -25.85 7.17
N LEU A 184 -13.22 -25.31 6.02
CA LEU A 184 -14.64 -25.05 5.80
C LEU A 184 -15.46 -26.33 5.63
N ASN A 185 -14.89 -27.41 5.11
CA ASN A 185 -15.52 -28.72 5.08
C ASN A 185 -15.74 -29.28 6.49
N GLU A 186 -14.69 -29.26 7.32
CA GLU A 186 -14.78 -29.73 8.72
C GLU A 186 -15.79 -28.93 9.53
N LEU A 187 -15.82 -27.61 9.33
CA LEU A 187 -16.76 -26.72 10.00
C LEU A 187 -18.18 -26.74 9.40
N SER A 188 -18.41 -27.46 8.30
CA SER A 188 -19.71 -27.45 7.58
C SER A 188 -20.88 -27.93 8.41
N ILE A 189 -20.65 -28.72 9.45
CA ILE A 189 -21.67 -29.18 10.42
C ILE A 189 -22.17 -28.07 11.34
N CYS A 190 -21.36 -27.02 11.57
CA CYS A 190 -21.69 -25.94 12.51
C CYS A 190 -22.82 -25.04 11.98
N ASP A 191 -23.59 -24.44 12.88
CA ASP A 191 -24.71 -23.54 12.57
C ASP A 191 -24.26 -22.09 12.35
N GLY A 192 -23.11 -21.70 12.91
CA GLY A 192 -22.52 -20.38 12.79
C GLY A 192 -21.00 -20.41 12.95
N LEU A 193 -20.37 -19.30 12.59
CA LEU A 193 -18.93 -19.13 12.65
C LEU A 193 -18.57 -17.83 13.39
N ILE A 194 -17.69 -17.92 14.38
CA ILE A 194 -16.99 -16.78 14.95
C ILE A 194 -15.59 -16.75 14.35
N LEU A 195 -15.29 -15.72 13.56
CA LEU A 195 -13.97 -15.51 12.97
C LEU A 195 -13.25 -14.38 13.70
N ASP A 196 -12.31 -14.74 14.53
CA ASP A 196 -11.55 -13.82 15.35
C ASP A 196 -10.27 -13.37 14.62
N VAL A 197 -10.27 -12.10 14.21
CA VAL A 197 -9.12 -11.42 13.58
C VAL A 197 -8.60 -10.28 14.47
N ARG A 198 -8.90 -10.32 15.77
CA ARG A 198 -8.30 -9.38 16.73
C ARG A 198 -6.79 -9.61 16.78
N ASN A 199 -6.03 -8.53 16.90
CA ASN A 199 -4.55 -8.50 16.84
C ASN A 199 -3.92 -8.99 15.52
N ASN A 200 -4.72 -9.27 14.48
CA ASN A 200 -4.19 -9.56 13.15
C ASN A 200 -3.71 -8.26 12.50
N GLY A 201 -2.41 -8.06 12.45
CA GLY A 201 -1.77 -6.84 11.89
C GLY A 201 -1.78 -6.76 10.37
N GLY A 202 -2.37 -7.74 9.68
CA GLY A 202 -2.42 -7.77 8.22
C GLY A 202 -1.39 -8.70 7.60
N GLY A 203 -0.93 -8.34 6.41
CA GLY A 203 -0.01 -9.10 5.57
C GLY A 203 -0.39 -8.97 4.08
N MET A 204 -0.58 -10.08 3.38
CA MET A 204 -0.85 -10.10 1.93
C MET A 204 -2.33 -9.85 1.64
N LEU A 205 -2.64 -8.83 0.83
CA LEU A 205 -3.99 -8.53 0.37
C LEU A 205 -4.65 -9.71 -0.35
N THR A 206 -3.87 -10.47 -1.11
CA THR A 206 -4.35 -11.66 -1.83
C THR A 206 -4.85 -12.76 -0.89
N LEU A 207 -4.29 -12.90 0.31
CA LEU A 207 -4.78 -13.83 1.31
C LEU A 207 -6.07 -13.33 1.99
N ALA A 208 -6.16 -12.03 2.24
CA ALA A 208 -7.37 -11.40 2.75
C ALA A 208 -8.55 -11.56 1.78
N GLU A 209 -8.31 -11.33 0.50
CA GLU A 209 -9.30 -11.52 -0.56
C GLU A 209 -9.69 -12.99 -0.73
N ARG A 210 -8.72 -13.91 -0.75
CA ARG A 210 -8.96 -15.36 -0.82
C ARG A 210 -9.87 -15.85 0.31
N LEU A 211 -9.63 -15.39 1.54
CA LEU A 211 -10.48 -15.73 2.67
C LEU A 211 -11.88 -15.12 2.52
N ALA A 212 -11.99 -13.84 2.18
CA ALA A 212 -13.27 -13.16 2.02
C ALA A 212 -14.14 -13.79 0.90
N ALA A 213 -13.52 -14.23 -0.19
CA ALA A 213 -14.19 -14.88 -1.32
C ALA A 213 -14.94 -16.18 -0.95
N ARG A 214 -14.61 -16.76 0.21
CA ARG A 214 -15.29 -17.96 0.74
C ARG A 214 -16.65 -17.68 1.37
N PHE A 215 -17.00 -16.43 1.60
CA PHE A 215 -18.21 -16.02 2.32
C PHE A 215 -19.31 -15.43 1.41
N THR A 216 -19.09 -15.42 0.10
CA THR A 216 -20.09 -14.95 -0.87
C THR A 216 -20.32 -15.95 -2.00
N ASN A 217 -21.54 -15.94 -2.54
CA ASN A 217 -21.91 -16.64 -3.78
C ASN A 217 -22.14 -15.68 -4.96
N LYS A 218 -21.96 -14.38 -4.74
CA LYS A 218 -22.21 -13.35 -5.74
C LYS A 218 -21.04 -12.38 -5.78
N LYS A 219 -20.79 -11.81 -6.95
CA LYS A 219 -19.94 -10.63 -7.10
C LYS A 219 -20.56 -9.47 -6.34
N ILE A 220 -19.77 -8.85 -5.45
CA ILE A 220 -20.24 -7.76 -4.58
C ILE A 220 -19.27 -6.58 -4.73
N LEU A 221 -19.82 -5.38 -4.94
CA LEU A 221 -19.07 -4.14 -4.86
C LEU A 221 -18.67 -3.90 -3.40
N THR A 222 -17.37 -3.83 -3.13
CA THR A 222 -16.84 -3.68 -1.76
C THR A 222 -16.18 -2.34 -1.50
N GLY A 223 -15.93 -1.53 -2.52
CA GLY A 223 -15.34 -0.21 -2.39
C GLY A 223 -14.85 0.35 -3.70
N TYR A 224 -14.03 1.37 -3.59
CA TYR A 224 -13.39 2.04 -4.71
C TYR A 224 -11.92 2.27 -4.41
N ILE A 225 -11.09 2.29 -5.44
CA ILE A 225 -9.67 2.60 -5.36
C ILE A 225 -9.32 3.73 -6.34
N SER A 226 -8.47 4.63 -5.92
CA SER A 226 -7.85 5.64 -6.78
C SER A 226 -6.33 5.51 -6.68
N TYR A 227 -5.65 5.74 -7.78
CA TYR A 227 -4.19 5.67 -7.87
C TYR A 227 -3.58 7.05 -8.03
N LYS A 228 -2.42 7.29 -7.44
CA LYS A 228 -1.65 8.49 -7.74
C LYS A 228 -1.21 8.50 -9.21
N THR A 229 -1.50 9.59 -9.93
CA THR A 229 -1.22 9.75 -11.37
C THR A 229 -0.10 10.73 -11.65
N GLY A 230 0.44 11.43 -10.66
CA GLY A 230 1.48 12.43 -10.82
C GLY A 230 2.18 12.79 -9.53
N LYS A 231 3.06 13.78 -9.62
CA LYS A 231 3.75 14.37 -8.46
C LYS A 231 2.78 15.27 -7.68
N GLY A 232 3.07 15.46 -6.39
CA GLY A 232 2.30 16.31 -5.49
C GLY A 232 1.06 15.65 -4.89
N ARG A 233 0.35 16.40 -4.03
CA ARG A 233 -0.67 15.86 -3.11
C ARG A 233 -1.98 15.44 -3.77
N HIS A 234 -2.38 16.05 -4.89
CA HIS A 234 -3.75 16.01 -5.40
C HIS A 234 -3.95 15.24 -6.71
N GLY A 235 -2.88 14.67 -7.29
CA GLY A 235 -2.97 13.93 -8.55
C GLY A 235 -3.44 12.50 -8.34
N PHE A 236 -4.75 12.24 -8.52
CA PHE A 236 -5.33 10.89 -8.43
C PHE A 236 -6.15 10.55 -9.67
N SER A 237 -6.22 9.26 -10.00
CA SER A 237 -7.15 8.73 -10.98
C SER A 237 -8.60 8.89 -10.53
N SER A 238 -9.54 8.79 -11.45
CA SER A 238 -10.95 8.56 -11.11
C SER A 238 -11.07 7.29 -10.26
N PRO A 239 -12.01 7.23 -9.29
CA PRO A 239 -12.25 6.03 -8.50
C PRO A 239 -12.69 4.85 -9.37
N GLU A 240 -12.01 3.71 -9.22
CA GLU A 240 -12.35 2.44 -9.87
C GLU A 240 -13.03 1.52 -8.87
N PRO A 241 -14.11 0.80 -9.26
CA PRO A 241 -14.83 -0.08 -8.34
C PRO A 241 -14.02 -1.33 -8.02
N ILE A 242 -13.99 -1.69 -6.74
CA ILE A 242 -13.41 -2.95 -6.26
C ILE A 242 -14.54 -3.95 -6.00
N TYR A 243 -14.43 -5.14 -6.57
CA TYR A 243 -15.40 -6.21 -6.38
C TYR A 243 -14.78 -7.39 -5.64
N LEU A 244 -15.55 -7.99 -4.75
CA LEU A 244 -15.28 -9.32 -4.20
C LEU A 244 -15.99 -10.34 -5.08
N GLU A 245 -15.21 -11.23 -5.71
CA GLU A 245 -15.73 -12.36 -6.50
C GLU A 245 -15.82 -13.61 -5.61
N PRO A 246 -16.84 -14.47 -5.80
CA PRO A 246 -16.89 -15.75 -5.10
C PRO A 246 -15.72 -16.65 -5.50
N ALA A 247 -15.19 -17.42 -4.57
CA ALA A 247 -14.19 -18.44 -4.89
C ALA A 247 -14.79 -19.51 -5.82
N THR A 248 -14.19 -19.67 -7.03
CA THR A 248 -14.69 -20.60 -8.06
C THR A 248 -14.24 -22.03 -7.72
N ASP A 249 -15.18 -22.98 -7.81
CA ASP A 249 -14.96 -24.42 -7.58
C ASP A 249 -14.31 -24.71 -6.21
N ARG A 250 -14.71 -23.94 -5.18
CA ARG A 250 -14.19 -24.04 -3.82
C ARG A 250 -15.33 -24.11 -2.79
N VAL A 251 -15.01 -24.66 -1.62
CA VAL A 251 -15.92 -24.68 -0.48
C VAL A 251 -16.19 -23.25 -0.03
N ARG A 252 -17.46 -22.89 0.13
CA ARG A 252 -17.89 -21.58 0.59
C ARG A 252 -18.84 -21.70 1.79
N TRP A 253 -18.67 -20.78 2.73
CA TRP A 253 -19.50 -20.69 3.91
C TRP A 253 -20.68 -19.75 3.69
N GLN A 254 -21.90 -20.27 3.89
CA GLN A 254 -23.13 -19.53 3.60
C GLN A 254 -24.07 -19.42 4.82
N LYS A 255 -23.56 -19.73 6.02
CA LYS A 255 -24.26 -19.59 7.29
C LYS A 255 -23.84 -18.28 8.00
N PRO A 256 -24.44 -17.88 9.13
CA PRO A 256 -24.06 -16.68 9.87
C PRO A 256 -22.59 -16.64 10.27
N VAL A 257 -22.01 -15.45 10.25
CA VAL A 257 -20.62 -15.19 10.67
C VAL A 257 -20.56 -13.97 11.58
N ALA A 258 -19.90 -14.10 12.72
CA ALA A 258 -19.46 -12.99 13.55
C ALA A 258 -17.95 -12.78 13.38
N VAL A 259 -17.54 -11.61 12.90
CA VAL A 259 -16.11 -11.26 12.78
C VAL A 259 -15.72 -10.41 13.98
N LEU A 260 -14.78 -10.91 14.78
CA LEU A 260 -14.27 -10.18 15.94
C LEU A 260 -13.09 -9.30 15.54
N THR A 261 -13.15 -8.02 15.92
CA THR A 261 -12.17 -7.01 15.55
C THR A 261 -11.67 -6.19 16.72
N ASN A 262 -10.46 -5.65 16.59
CA ASN A 262 -9.94 -4.61 17.47
C ASN A 262 -9.04 -3.64 16.69
N ARG A 263 -8.52 -2.61 17.37
CA ARG A 263 -7.67 -1.60 16.74
C ARG A 263 -6.35 -2.14 16.16
N ARG A 264 -5.93 -3.33 16.57
CA ARG A 264 -4.79 -4.04 15.98
C ARG A 264 -5.17 -4.92 14.79
N SER A 265 -6.46 -5.03 14.44
CA SER A 265 -6.92 -5.55 13.13
C SER A 265 -6.59 -4.49 12.07
N PHE A 266 -5.45 -4.63 11.38
CA PHE A 266 -4.84 -3.53 10.63
C PHE A 266 -4.46 -3.94 9.19
N SER A 267 -4.27 -2.98 8.29
CA SER A 267 -3.76 -3.21 6.92
C SER A 267 -4.68 -4.19 6.14
N SER A 268 -4.16 -5.28 5.57
CA SER A 268 -4.97 -6.25 4.83
C SER A 268 -6.09 -6.88 5.67
N THR A 269 -5.97 -6.92 7.00
CA THR A 269 -7.08 -7.32 7.88
C THR A 269 -8.20 -6.28 7.86
N ASN A 270 -7.87 -5.00 7.83
CA ASN A 270 -8.87 -3.95 7.67
C ASN A 270 -9.60 -4.08 6.31
N ASP A 271 -8.87 -4.38 5.24
CA ASP A 271 -9.45 -4.64 3.91
C ASP A 271 -10.38 -5.86 3.94
N PHE A 272 -9.94 -6.95 4.57
CA PHE A 272 -10.77 -8.14 4.82
C PHE A 272 -12.07 -7.80 5.54
N VAL A 273 -11.98 -7.09 6.68
CA VAL A 273 -13.15 -6.71 7.49
C VAL A 273 -14.09 -5.79 6.71
N SER A 274 -13.55 -4.86 5.91
CA SER A 274 -14.32 -3.98 5.04
C SER A 274 -15.15 -4.78 4.01
N LYS A 275 -14.56 -5.80 3.39
CA LYS A 275 -15.25 -6.72 2.47
C LYS A 275 -16.31 -7.55 3.20
N MET A 276 -15.97 -8.14 4.33
CA MET A 276 -16.91 -8.96 5.13
C MET A 276 -18.13 -8.16 5.59
N ARG A 277 -17.96 -6.90 5.94
CA ARG A 277 -19.05 -6.01 6.37
C ARG A 277 -20.14 -5.81 5.30
N GLN A 278 -19.81 -5.99 4.02
CA GLN A 278 -20.80 -5.88 2.91
C GLN A 278 -21.65 -7.14 2.74
N LEU A 279 -21.31 -8.23 3.44
CA LEU A 279 -21.99 -9.51 3.28
C LEU A 279 -23.23 -9.61 4.20
N PRO A 280 -24.39 -10.07 3.67
CA PRO A 280 -25.67 -9.99 4.40
C PRO A 280 -25.77 -10.89 5.64
N LYS A 281 -24.89 -11.91 5.75
CA LYS A 281 -24.88 -12.84 6.88
C LYS A 281 -23.71 -12.63 7.82
N VAL A 282 -23.04 -11.48 7.73
CA VAL A 282 -21.89 -11.13 8.53
C VAL A 282 -22.21 -9.98 9.48
N VAL A 283 -21.82 -10.13 10.73
CA VAL A 283 -21.82 -9.07 11.74
C VAL A 283 -20.38 -8.83 12.20
N ILE A 284 -19.99 -7.57 12.33
CA ILE A 284 -18.69 -7.17 12.90
C ILE A 284 -18.92 -6.85 14.39
N ILE A 285 -18.14 -7.46 15.26
CA ILE A 285 -18.24 -7.31 16.72
C ILE A 285 -16.89 -6.89 17.30
N GLY A 286 -16.90 -5.96 18.21
CA GLY A 286 -15.72 -5.45 18.92
C GLY A 286 -15.45 -3.97 18.65
N ASP A 287 -14.18 -3.57 18.71
CA ASP A 287 -13.79 -2.19 18.41
C ASP A 287 -13.52 -2.03 16.92
N LYS A 288 -13.47 -0.78 16.45
CA LYS A 288 -13.10 -0.47 15.06
C LYS A 288 -11.69 -0.98 14.75
N THR A 289 -11.47 -1.34 13.50
CA THR A 289 -10.14 -1.70 12.99
C THR A 289 -9.18 -0.52 13.02
N GLY A 290 -7.90 -0.81 12.94
CA GLY A 290 -6.85 0.21 12.92
C GLY A 290 -6.68 0.95 11.61
N GLY A 291 -7.43 0.56 10.57
CA GLY A 291 -7.27 1.16 9.24
C GLY A 291 -6.03 0.62 8.51
N GLY A 292 -5.16 1.50 8.02
CA GLY A 292 -4.00 1.11 7.22
C GLY A 292 -4.38 0.74 5.79
N SER A 293 -5.28 1.49 5.18
CA SER A 293 -5.60 1.38 3.76
C SER A 293 -4.47 1.95 2.89
N GLY A 294 -4.49 1.62 1.61
CA GLY A 294 -3.45 2.00 0.64
C GLY A 294 -2.38 0.92 0.50
N LEU A 295 -1.58 1.06 -0.55
CA LEU A 295 -0.44 0.19 -0.81
C LEU A 295 0.83 0.89 -0.33
N PRO A 296 1.55 0.35 0.65
CA PRO A 296 2.81 0.93 1.10
C PRO A 296 3.83 0.99 -0.03
N PHE A 297 4.63 2.04 -0.04
CA PHE A 297 5.83 2.15 -0.85
C PHE A 297 7.06 2.17 0.07
N SER A 298 8.23 1.98 -0.49
CA SER A 298 9.50 2.20 0.22
C SER A 298 10.37 3.16 -0.58
N SER A 299 11.10 4.01 0.12
CA SER A 299 12.09 4.92 -0.45
C SER A 299 13.28 5.02 0.50
N GLU A 300 14.41 5.47 -0.05
CA GLU A 300 15.66 5.64 0.70
C GLU A 300 16.05 7.11 0.74
N LEU A 301 16.54 7.56 1.88
CA LEU A 301 17.11 8.89 2.08
C LEU A 301 18.59 8.90 1.68
N PRO A 302 19.21 10.07 1.42
CA PRO A 302 20.61 10.18 1.04
C PRO A 302 21.58 9.52 2.03
N ASN A 303 21.23 9.45 3.32
CA ASN A 303 22.01 8.77 4.35
C ASN A 303 21.77 7.27 4.47
N GLY A 304 20.96 6.67 3.58
CA GLY A 304 20.66 5.24 3.58
C GLY A 304 19.52 4.82 4.52
N TRP A 305 18.84 5.76 5.19
CA TRP A 305 17.66 5.41 5.98
C TRP A 305 16.46 5.15 5.07
N SER A 306 15.60 4.20 5.47
CA SER A 306 14.40 3.84 4.71
C SER A 306 13.14 4.49 5.30
N VAL A 307 12.26 4.88 4.41
CA VAL A 307 10.92 5.38 4.74
C VAL A 307 9.85 4.65 3.94
#